data_f2c2ad389d7b155494773595ded06b00
#
_entry.id   f2c2ad389d7b155494773595ded06b00
#
_cell.length_a   1.000
_cell.length_b   1.000
_cell.length_c   1.000
_cell.angle_alpha   90.00
_cell.angle_beta   90.00
_cell.angle_gamma   90.00
#
_symmetry.space_group_name_H-M   'P 1'
#
loop_
_entity.id
_entity.type
_entity.pdbx_description
1 polymer ?
#
loop_
_entity_poly.entity_id
_entity_poly.type
_entity_poly.pdbx_seq_one_letter_code
_entity_poly.pdbx_strand_id
1 'polypeptide(L)'
;QFWVKSSLTGTFGVGFAGHDTGSNGVYSASYTISAANTWEYKTITVPAATITTGIWTHTNGTAMSIHWDLGEGPTRSTSVGWNAGGNGGQMGLTNGVKLVETTGATLNLTGVKLEEGAIATEFDHRSYAEELALCQRYYHRSPTGVSYSYLGSGSAISSNSANVIYTLPVEMRSAPTFSASGNFQLNSNATNAVTTFTAGNITPYLVRMMPQGSSGNMTVGYSYDLRNVGDTSAYVQFDAEL
;
A
#
# COMPACT_ATOMS: atom_id res chain seq x y z
N GLN A 1 -12.42 -13.20 -7.95
CA GLN A 1 -11.78 -13.99 -9.02
C GLN A 1 -10.27 -13.87 -8.97
N PHE A 2 -9.56 -14.85 -9.50
CA PHE A 2 -8.10 -14.83 -9.63
C PHE A 2 -7.63 -15.94 -10.58
N TRP A 3 -6.42 -15.78 -11.09
CA TRP A 3 -5.67 -16.83 -11.76
C TRP A 3 -4.68 -17.44 -10.78
N VAL A 4 -4.57 -18.77 -10.79
CA VAL A 4 -3.67 -19.51 -9.92
C VAL A 4 -2.94 -20.59 -10.71
N LYS A 5 -1.67 -20.79 -10.33
CA LYS A 5 -0.84 -21.89 -10.82
C LYS A 5 -0.09 -22.51 -9.65
N SER A 6 -0.19 -23.81 -9.46
CA SER A 6 0.57 -24.54 -8.44
C SER A 6 1.30 -25.72 -9.03
N SER A 7 2.39 -26.12 -8.41
CA SER A 7 3.07 -27.39 -8.70
C SER A 7 2.31 -28.62 -8.16
N LEU A 8 1.35 -28.42 -7.25
CA LEU A 8 0.50 -29.45 -6.69
C LEU A 8 -0.93 -29.33 -7.23
N THR A 9 -1.59 -30.46 -7.40
CA THR A 9 -3.02 -30.55 -7.72
C THR A 9 -3.83 -30.88 -6.49
N GLY A 10 -5.14 -30.61 -6.52
CA GLY A 10 -6.06 -30.92 -5.45
C GLY A 10 -6.89 -29.72 -5.00
N THR A 11 -7.49 -29.82 -3.83
CA THR A 11 -8.36 -28.79 -3.27
C THR A 11 -7.59 -27.87 -2.33
N PHE A 12 -7.64 -26.59 -2.61
CA PHE A 12 -6.99 -25.52 -1.83
C PHE A 12 -8.06 -24.65 -1.16
N GLY A 13 -7.67 -23.99 -0.06
CA GLY A 13 -8.52 -23.07 0.67
C GLY A 13 -8.26 -21.61 0.32
N VAL A 14 -9.29 -20.79 0.46
CA VAL A 14 -9.19 -19.32 0.52
C VAL A 14 -10.15 -18.80 1.57
N GLY A 15 -9.66 -17.96 2.48
CA GLY A 15 -10.45 -17.36 3.55
C GLY A 15 -10.65 -15.84 3.34
N PHE A 16 -11.83 -15.36 3.64
CA PHE A 16 -12.20 -13.94 3.65
C PHE A 16 -12.53 -13.57 5.08
N ALA A 17 -11.64 -12.83 5.73
CA ALA A 17 -11.80 -12.43 7.11
C ALA A 17 -12.27 -10.98 7.21
N GLY A 18 -13.37 -10.75 7.90
CA GLY A 18 -13.78 -9.43 8.36
C GLY A 18 -13.03 -9.07 9.65
N HIS A 19 -12.65 -7.83 9.82
CA HIS A 19 -11.98 -7.34 11.01
C HIS A 19 -12.89 -6.42 11.81
N ASP A 20 -13.19 -6.81 13.05
CA ASP A 20 -13.90 -6.00 14.04
C ASP A 20 -13.20 -6.14 15.40
N THR A 21 -13.48 -5.21 16.31
CA THR A 21 -12.91 -5.20 17.66
C THR A 21 -13.37 -6.42 18.46
N GLY A 22 -12.57 -7.48 18.43
CA GLY A 22 -12.71 -8.64 19.34
C GLY A 22 -13.21 -9.95 18.73
N SER A 23 -13.70 -9.97 17.50
CA SER A 23 -14.11 -11.20 16.82
C SER A 23 -13.97 -11.05 15.32
N ASN A 24 -13.40 -12.03 14.65
CA ASN A 24 -13.29 -12.03 13.20
C ASN A 24 -14.30 -13.01 12.61
N GLY A 25 -15.29 -12.51 11.85
CA GLY A 25 -16.11 -13.35 11.01
C GLY A 25 -15.31 -13.80 9.78
N VAL A 26 -15.37 -15.08 9.47
CA VAL A 26 -14.60 -15.64 8.33
C VAL A 26 -15.53 -16.42 7.42
N TYR A 27 -15.42 -16.16 6.13
CA TYR A 27 -15.94 -17.05 5.10
C TYR A 27 -14.80 -17.87 4.51
N SER A 28 -14.85 -19.19 4.67
CA SER A 28 -13.89 -20.10 4.07
C SER A 28 -14.49 -20.70 2.80
N ALA A 29 -13.72 -20.68 1.73
CA ALA A 29 -14.08 -21.28 0.46
C ALA A 29 -12.99 -22.22 -0.03
N SER A 30 -13.33 -23.08 -0.98
CA SER A 30 -12.39 -23.98 -1.63
C SER A 30 -12.35 -23.77 -3.13
N TYR A 31 -11.20 -24.07 -3.73
CA TYR A 31 -11.04 -24.15 -5.18
C TYR A 31 -10.13 -25.35 -5.52
N THR A 32 -10.35 -25.94 -6.70
CA THR A 32 -9.56 -27.11 -7.12
C THR A 32 -8.58 -26.71 -8.20
N ILE A 33 -7.33 -27.13 -8.08
CA ILE A 33 -6.32 -27.10 -9.13
C ILE A 33 -6.27 -28.48 -9.77
N SER A 34 -6.61 -28.56 -11.05
CA SER A 34 -6.78 -29.80 -11.79
C SER A 34 -5.49 -30.24 -12.49
N ALA A 35 -4.65 -29.28 -12.92
CA ALA A 35 -3.40 -29.56 -13.62
C ALA A 35 -2.22 -28.82 -12.96
N ALA A 36 -1.18 -29.59 -12.59
CA ALA A 36 0.04 -29.01 -12.03
C ALA A 36 0.73 -28.08 -13.04
N ASN A 37 1.33 -27.00 -12.53
CA ASN A 37 2.09 -26.03 -13.32
C ASN A 37 1.29 -25.34 -14.46
N THR A 38 -0.02 -25.37 -14.39
CA THR A 38 -0.94 -24.76 -15.37
C THR A 38 -1.70 -23.61 -14.73
N TRP A 39 -1.84 -22.49 -15.44
CA TRP A 39 -2.69 -21.39 -14.99
C TRP A 39 -4.17 -21.77 -15.13
N GLU A 40 -4.88 -21.68 -14.03
CA GLU A 40 -6.33 -21.90 -13.98
C GLU A 40 -7.04 -20.67 -13.41
N TYR A 41 -8.14 -20.30 -14.05
CA TYR A 41 -9.00 -19.22 -13.58
C TYR A 41 -9.98 -19.73 -12.53
N LYS A 42 -10.12 -19.00 -11.43
CA LYS A 42 -11.01 -19.34 -10.32
C LYS A 42 -11.91 -18.17 -9.96
N THR A 43 -13.16 -18.50 -9.69
CA THR A 43 -14.16 -17.58 -9.16
C THR A 43 -14.68 -18.10 -7.83
N ILE A 44 -14.80 -17.23 -6.85
CA ILE A 44 -15.39 -17.52 -5.54
C ILE A 44 -16.49 -16.50 -5.29
N THR A 45 -17.71 -16.99 -5.06
CA THR A 45 -18.80 -16.13 -4.62
C THR A 45 -18.92 -16.23 -3.11
N VAL A 46 -18.77 -15.11 -2.43
CA VAL A 46 -18.97 -14.99 -0.98
C VAL A 46 -20.42 -14.59 -0.76
N PRO A 47 -21.28 -15.47 -0.21
CA PRO A 47 -22.68 -15.15 0.03
C PRO A 47 -22.80 -14.13 1.18
N ALA A 48 -23.96 -13.51 1.30
CA ALA A 48 -24.27 -12.63 2.42
C ALA A 48 -23.94 -13.32 3.76
N ALA A 49 -23.38 -12.57 4.70
CA ALA A 49 -22.97 -13.14 5.98
C ALA A 49 -24.19 -13.65 6.76
N THR A 50 -24.08 -14.89 7.23
CA THR A 50 -25.08 -15.52 8.12
C THR A 50 -24.74 -15.33 9.60
N ILE A 51 -23.59 -14.73 9.89
CA ILE A 51 -23.10 -14.42 11.23
C ILE A 51 -23.31 -12.92 11.52
N THR A 52 -23.53 -12.58 12.77
CA THR A 52 -23.82 -11.20 13.22
C THR A 52 -22.69 -10.55 13.99
N THR A 53 -21.60 -11.27 14.22
CA THR A 53 -20.43 -10.79 15.00
C THR A 53 -19.14 -10.93 14.17
N GLY A 54 -18.20 -10.01 14.37
CA GLY A 54 -16.91 -10.04 13.68
C GLY A 54 -16.98 -9.74 12.19
N ILE A 55 -17.96 -8.93 11.80
CA ILE A 55 -18.14 -8.45 10.43
C ILE A 55 -17.38 -7.13 10.23
N TRP A 56 -17.33 -6.70 9.00
CA TRP A 56 -16.55 -5.58 8.47
C TRP A 56 -16.62 -4.30 9.30
N THR A 57 -15.46 -3.71 9.64
CA THR A 57 -15.44 -2.36 10.21
C THR A 57 -15.56 -1.33 9.08
N HIS A 58 -16.15 -0.18 9.37
CA HIS A 58 -16.30 0.93 8.45
C HIS A 58 -15.37 2.12 8.79
N THR A 59 -14.45 1.90 9.73
CA THR A 59 -13.49 2.92 10.19
C THR A 59 -12.16 2.78 9.45
N ASN A 60 -11.16 3.55 9.83
CA ASN A 60 -9.83 3.60 9.19
C ASN A 60 -8.95 2.34 9.41
N GLY A 61 -9.48 1.30 10.02
CA GLY A 61 -8.78 0.03 10.20
C GLY A 61 -8.95 -0.92 9.01
N THR A 62 -8.28 -2.07 9.08
CA THR A 62 -8.47 -3.15 8.11
C THR A 62 -9.90 -3.66 8.18
N ALA A 63 -10.67 -3.47 7.13
CA ALA A 63 -12.06 -3.96 7.04
C ALA A 63 -12.09 -5.44 6.68
N MET A 64 -11.26 -5.88 5.74
CA MET A 64 -11.22 -7.24 5.22
C MET A 64 -9.81 -7.67 4.84
N SER A 65 -9.53 -8.95 5.00
CA SER A 65 -8.34 -9.60 4.43
C SER A 65 -8.72 -10.87 3.67
N ILE A 66 -7.95 -11.19 2.63
CA ILE A 66 -8.07 -12.41 1.84
C ILE A 66 -6.83 -13.25 2.10
N HIS A 67 -7.02 -14.52 2.43
CA HIS A 67 -5.96 -15.46 2.79
C HIS A 67 -6.03 -16.69 1.90
N TRP A 68 -4.97 -16.97 1.15
CA TRP A 68 -4.80 -18.25 0.46
C TRP A 68 -4.15 -19.24 1.42
N ASP A 69 -4.84 -20.35 1.66
CA ASP A 69 -4.36 -21.43 2.55
C ASP A 69 -3.20 -22.18 1.88
N LEU A 70 -2.04 -22.13 2.49
CA LEU A 70 -0.85 -22.86 2.04
C LEU A 70 -0.61 -24.15 2.85
N GLY A 71 -1.53 -24.52 3.71
CA GLY A 71 -1.42 -25.70 4.57
C GLY A 71 -1.48 -25.36 6.05
N GLU A 72 -2.51 -24.64 6.46
CA GLU A 72 -2.75 -24.34 7.87
C GLU A 72 -3.02 -25.61 8.69
N GLY A 73 -2.61 -25.59 9.95
CA GLY A 73 -2.84 -26.68 10.90
C GLY A 73 -4.31 -26.75 11.35
N PRO A 74 -4.68 -27.83 12.07
CA PRO A 74 -6.08 -28.11 12.44
C PRO A 74 -6.72 -27.03 13.34
N THR A 75 -5.92 -26.24 14.04
CA THR A 75 -6.43 -25.12 14.87
C THR A 75 -6.83 -23.88 14.08
N ARG A 76 -6.40 -23.78 12.83
CA ARG A 76 -6.67 -22.68 11.92
C ARG A 76 -7.53 -23.06 10.72
N SER A 77 -7.87 -24.35 10.58
CA SER A 77 -8.67 -24.89 9.48
C SER A 77 -10.13 -25.01 9.89
N THR A 78 -11.02 -24.82 8.91
CA THR A 78 -12.46 -24.96 9.07
C THR A 78 -13.10 -25.58 7.82
N SER A 79 -14.39 -25.88 7.89
CA SER A 79 -15.19 -26.27 6.74
C SER A 79 -15.53 -25.03 5.88
N VAL A 80 -15.89 -25.27 4.62
CA VAL A 80 -16.43 -24.22 3.73
C VAL A 80 -17.69 -23.59 4.34
N GLY A 81 -17.76 -22.27 4.28
CA GLY A 81 -18.89 -21.49 4.76
C GLY A 81 -18.54 -20.36 5.73
N TRP A 82 -19.55 -19.71 6.27
CA TRP A 82 -19.37 -18.69 7.30
C TRP A 82 -19.10 -19.31 8.66
N ASN A 83 -18.06 -18.82 9.31
CA ASN A 83 -17.63 -19.26 10.63
C ASN A 83 -17.50 -18.02 11.52
N ALA A 84 -18.12 -18.06 12.71
CA ALA A 84 -17.88 -17.07 13.75
C ALA A 84 -16.49 -17.32 14.29
N GLY A 85 -15.55 -16.44 13.95
CA GLY A 85 -14.14 -16.64 14.25
C GLY A 85 -13.85 -16.75 15.72
N GLY A 86 -13.18 -17.86 16.08
CA GLY A 86 -12.39 -17.95 17.30
C GLY A 86 -10.99 -17.38 17.05
N ASN A 87 -10.16 -17.33 18.09
CA ASN A 87 -8.79 -16.80 18.14
C ASN A 87 -8.06 -16.69 16.79
N GLY A 88 -8.17 -15.52 16.15
CA GLY A 88 -7.45 -15.18 14.92
C GLY A 88 -8.00 -15.78 13.63
N GLY A 89 -9.26 -16.21 13.61
CA GLY A 89 -9.96 -16.67 12.41
C GLY A 89 -9.44 -18.02 11.87
N GLN A 90 -10.34 -18.97 11.76
CA GLN A 90 -10.05 -20.24 11.07
C GLN A 90 -10.21 -19.99 9.56
N MET A 91 -9.13 -19.64 8.88
CA MET A 91 -9.11 -19.22 7.48
C MET A 91 -8.72 -20.34 6.52
N GLY A 92 -8.02 -21.37 7.02
CA GLY A 92 -7.62 -22.52 6.24
C GLY A 92 -8.75 -23.51 6.00
N LEU A 93 -8.56 -24.40 5.05
CA LEU A 93 -9.50 -25.44 4.68
C LEU A 93 -9.15 -26.78 5.35
N THR A 94 -10.10 -27.37 6.07
CA THR A 94 -9.95 -28.71 6.59
C THR A 94 -9.73 -29.70 5.43
N ASN A 95 -8.65 -30.48 5.50
CA ASN A 95 -8.21 -31.41 4.44
C ASN A 95 -7.80 -30.73 3.12
N GLY A 96 -7.48 -29.44 3.13
CA GLY A 96 -6.86 -28.75 1.97
C GLY A 96 -5.44 -29.26 1.69
N VAL A 97 -4.97 -29.02 0.46
CA VAL A 97 -3.59 -29.30 0.05
C VAL A 97 -2.63 -28.50 0.93
N LYS A 98 -1.64 -29.18 1.51
CA LYS A 98 -0.62 -28.58 2.36
C LYS A 98 0.64 -28.31 1.55
N LEU A 99 0.67 -27.14 0.92
CA LEU A 99 1.76 -26.72 0.05
C LEU A 99 3.10 -26.64 0.81
N VAL A 100 3.06 -26.12 2.05
CA VAL A 100 4.26 -25.91 2.87
C VAL A 100 4.91 -27.21 3.36
N GLU A 101 4.19 -28.34 3.33
CA GLU A 101 4.73 -29.64 3.67
C GLU A 101 5.53 -30.29 2.52
N THR A 102 5.46 -29.73 1.30
CA THR A 102 6.14 -30.27 0.11
C THR A 102 7.31 -29.38 -0.27
N THR A 103 8.52 -29.86 -0.08
CA THR A 103 9.75 -29.13 -0.44
C THR A 103 9.77 -28.79 -1.93
N GLY A 104 9.98 -27.52 -2.26
CA GLY A 104 10.01 -27.02 -3.63
C GLY A 104 8.64 -26.80 -4.27
N ALA A 105 7.55 -26.98 -3.55
CA ALA A 105 6.23 -26.66 -4.06
C ALA A 105 6.07 -25.15 -4.28
N THR A 106 5.31 -24.78 -5.32
CA THR A 106 5.10 -23.40 -5.72
C THR A 106 3.63 -23.08 -5.88
N LEU A 107 3.25 -21.84 -5.49
CA LEU A 107 1.96 -21.24 -5.79
C LEU A 107 2.19 -19.86 -6.40
N ASN A 108 1.58 -19.60 -7.53
CA ASN A 108 1.61 -18.31 -8.20
C ASN A 108 0.19 -17.78 -8.34
N LEU A 109 0.00 -16.49 -8.06
CA LEU A 109 -1.30 -15.81 -8.15
C LEU A 109 -1.16 -14.57 -9.03
N THR A 110 -2.20 -14.29 -9.82
CA THR A 110 -2.33 -13.06 -10.60
C THR A 110 -3.79 -12.75 -10.89
N GLY A 111 -4.09 -11.54 -11.38
CA GLY A 111 -5.44 -11.13 -11.76
C GLY A 111 -6.46 -11.22 -10.61
N VAL A 112 -6.04 -10.93 -9.38
CA VAL A 112 -6.93 -10.92 -8.22
C VAL A 112 -7.86 -9.72 -8.33
N LYS A 113 -9.17 -9.96 -8.38
CA LYS A 113 -10.20 -8.93 -8.36
C LYS A 113 -11.25 -9.29 -7.35
N LEU A 114 -11.57 -8.34 -6.48
CA LEU A 114 -12.70 -8.39 -5.57
C LEU A 114 -13.72 -7.35 -6.01
N GLU A 115 -14.96 -7.74 -6.17
CA GLU A 115 -16.05 -6.87 -6.58
C GLU A 115 -17.37 -7.28 -5.92
N GLU A 116 -18.29 -6.35 -5.78
CA GLU A 116 -19.66 -6.61 -5.37
C GLU A 116 -20.43 -7.18 -6.55
N GLY A 117 -21.20 -8.24 -6.32
CA GLY A 117 -22.04 -8.86 -7.34
C GLY A 117 -22.05 -10.38 -7.25
N ALA A 118 -22.97 -10.99 -7.97
CA ALA A 118 -23.12 -12.45 -8.01
C ALA A 118 -22.29 -13.13 -9.10
N ILE A 119 -21.80 -12.36 -10.06
CA ILE A 119 -21.07 -12.85 -11.25
C ILE A 119 -19.78 -12.07 -11.36
N ALA A 120 -18.67 -12.80 -11.50
CA ALA A 120 -17.37 -12.18 -11.74
C ALA A 120 -17.32 -11.54 -13.13
N THR A 121 -16.93 -10.26 -13.19
CA THR A 121 -16.70 -9.55 -14.45
C THR A 121 -15.25 -9.69 -14.88
N GLU A 122 -14.91 -9.37 -16.15
CA GLU A 122 -13.54 -9.45 -16.63
C GLU A 122 -12.60 -8.62 -15.77
N PHE A 123 -11.33 -9.06 -15.69
CA PHE A 123 -10.30 -8.30 -14.99
C PHE A 123 -9.99 -7.01 -15.74
N ASP A 124 -10.08 -5.89 -15.03
CA ASP A 124 -9.85 -4.56 -15.58
C ASP A 124 -8.34 -4.29 -15.72
N HIS A 125 -7.83 -4.43 -16.94
CA HIS A 125 -6.43 -4.19 -17.26
C HIS A 125 -6.19 -2.70 -17.51
N ARG A 126 -5.66 -2.00 -16.51
CA ARG A 126 -5.25 -0.60 -16.65
C ARG A 126 -3.79 -0.50 -17.13
N SER A 127 -3.48 0.58 -17.82
CA SER A 127 -2.08 0.90 -18.11
C SER A 127 -1.33 1.26 -16.82
N TYR A 128 -0.01 1.02 -16.80
CA TYR A 128 0.81 1.37 -15.64
C TYR A 128 0.70 2.87 -15.29
N ALA A 129 0.63 3.74 -16.30
CA ALA A 129 0.52 5.19 -16.07
C ALA A 129 -0.80 5.57 -15.40
N GLU A 130 -1.90 4.94 -15.80
CA GLU A 130 -3.21 5.15 -15.19
C GLU A 130 -3.25 4.65 -13.74
N GLU A 131 -2.75 3.44 -13.49
CA GLU A 131 -2.69 2.87 -12.15
C GLU A 131 -1.79 3.70 -11.24
N LEU A 132 -0.63 4.15 -11.74
CA LEU A 132 0.28 5.02 -10.99
C LEU A 132 -0.42 6.34 -10.60
N ALA A 133 -1.15 6.97 -11.53
CA ALA A 133 -1.87 8.20 -11.25
C ALA A 133 -2.96 8.00 -10.18
N LEU A 134 -3.68 6.86 -10.22
CA LEU A 134 -4.67 6.51 -9.20
C LEU A 134 -4.02 6.29 -7.83
N CYS A 135 -2.88 5.62 -7.76
CA CYS A 135 -2.13 5.45 -6.51
C CYS A 135 -1.62 6.78 -5.97
N GLN A 136 -1.11 7.65 -6.83
CA GLN A 136 -0.59 8.97 -6.44
C GLN A 136 -1.66 9.93 -5.88
N ARG A 137 -2.93 9.66 -6.11
CA ARG A 137 -4.02 10.39 -5.43
C ARG A 137 -4.08 10.15 -3.92
N TYR A 138 -3.49 9.07 -3.45
CA TYR A 138 -3.47 8.69 -2.04
C TYR A 138 -2.09 8.85 -1.42
N TYR A 139 -1.07 8.49 -2.16
CA TYR A 139 0.31 8.52 -1.67
C TYR A 139 1.28 8.91 -2.78
N HIS A 140 2.12 9.89 -2.49
CA HIS A 140 3.22 10.29 -3.37
C HIS A 140 4.51 10.42 -2.58
N ARG A 141 5.58 9.89 -3.14
CA ARG A 141 6.93 9.99 -2.60
C ARG A 141 7.88 10.45 -3.70
N SER A 142 8.76 11.41 -3.37
CA SER A 142 9.77 11.84 -4.33
C SER A 142 10.70 10.68 -4.71
N PRO A 143 11.23 10.65 -5.95
CA PRO A 143 12.18 9.63 -6.37
C PRO A 143 13.39 9.57 -5.44
N THR A 144 13.88 8.35 -5.20
CA THR A 144 15.11 8.04 -4.48
C THR A 144 16.15 7.41 -5.41
N GLY A 145 17.33 7.11 -4.91
CA GLY A 145 18.37 6.40 -5.69
C GLY A 145 19.35 7.31 -6.42
N VAL A 146 19.10 8.63 -6.48
CA VAL A 146 20.00 9.60 -7.11
C VAL A 146 20.58 10.55 -6.08
N SER A 147 21.91 10.65 -6.05
CA SER A 147 22.65 11.60 -5.22
C SER A 147 22.51 13.01 -5.78
N TYR A 148 22.33 13.99 -4.91
CA TYR A 148 22.11 15.41 -5.26
C TYR A 148 20.89 15.66 -6.15
N SER A 149 19.85 14.84 -5.99
CA SER A 149 18.58 15.02 -6.68
C SER A 149 17.85 16.28 -6.22
N TYR A 150 17.42 17.10 -7.17
CA TYR A 150 16.66 18.34 -6.89
C TYR A 150 15.20 18.01 -6.62
N LEU A 151 14.67 18.65 -5.57
CA LEU A 151 13.25 18.60 -5.23
C LEU A 151 12.49 19.85 -5.69
N GLY A 152 13.20 20.94 -5.90
CA GLY A 152 12.64 22.20 -6.36
C GLY A 152 13.51 23.38 -5.97
N SER A 153 13.11 24.55 -6.41
CA SER A 153 13.75 25.84 -6.09
C SER A 153 12.76 26.75 -5.39
N GLY A 154 13.27 27.64 -4.58
CA GLY A 154 12.45 28.60 -3.87
C GLY A 154 13.24 29.80 -3.36
N SER A 155 12.59 30.80 -2.82
CA SER A 155 13.22 32.01 -2.31
C SER A 155 13.48 31.92 -0.81
N ALA A 156 14.63 32.44 -0.37
CA ALA A 156 14.90 32.63 1.04
C ALA A 156 13.95 33.67 1.64
N ILE A 157 13.32 33.31 2.75
CA ILE A 157 12.43 34.19 3.53
C ILE A 157 13.08 34.71 4.80
N SER A 158 14.19 34.10 5.20
CA SER A 158 15.06 34.54 6.30
C SER A 158 16.50 34.13 6.01
N SER A 159 17.42 34.45 6.91
CA SER A 159 18.82 34.05 6.79
C SER A 159 19.06 32.52 6.86
N ASN A 160 18.07 31.75 7.26
CA ASN A 160 18.18 30.29 7.43
C ASN A 160 17.00 29.49 6.88
N SER A 161 15.99 30.10 6.27
CA SER A 161 14.85 29.35 5.73
C SER A 161 14.42 29.82 4.34
N ALA A 162 13.87 28.91 3.54
CA ALA A 162 13.33 29.18 2.23
C ALA A 162 11.91 28.63 2.10
N ASN A 163 11.14 29.23 1.19
CA ASN A 163 9.88 28.67 0.70
C ASN A 163 10.13 27.98 -0.62
N VAL A 164 9.90 26.68 -0.67
CA VAL A 164 9.99 25.87 -1.89
C VAL A 164 8.61 25.30 -2.21
N ILE A 165 8.10 25.58 -3.39
CA ILE A 165 6.82 25.04 -3.83
C ILE A 165 7.06 23.69 -4.50
N TYR A 166 6.39 22.66 -3.99
CA TYR A 166 6.36 21.33 -4.58
C TYR A 166 5.00 21.08 -5.21
N THR A 167 5.00 20.88 -6.52
CA THR A 167 3.78 20.52 -7.26
C THR A 167 3.63 19.02 -7.24
N LEU A 168 2.49 18.53 -6.79
CA LEU A 168 2.17 17.12 -6.80
C LEU A 168 1.88 16.64 -8.24
N PRO A 169 2.26 15.40 -8.61
CA PRO A 169 2.11 14.91 -9.99
C PRO A 169 0.65 14.73 -10.40
N VAL A 170 -0.23 14.53 -9.43
CA VAL A 170 -1.69 14.47 -9.59
C VAL A 170 -2.36 15.15 -8.41
N GLU A 171 -3.60 15.58 -8.58
CA GLU A 171 -4.42 16.07 -7.47
C GLU A 171 -4.71 14.91 -6.48
N MET A 172 -4.27 15.05 -5.24
CA MET A 172 -4.54 14.08 -4.19
C MET A 172 -5.99 14.16 -3.71
N ARG A 173 -6.50 13.10 -3.11
CA ARG A 173 -7.91 13.05 -2.66
C ARG A 173 -8.25 14.07 -1.56
N SER A 174 -7.27 14.46 -0.79
CA SER A 174 -7.35 15.46 0.29
C SER A 174 -6.00 16.15 0.45
N ALA A 175 -5.94 17.23 1.23
CA ALA A 175 -4.67 17.83 1.61
C ALA A 175 -3.81 16.79 2.37
N PRO A 176 -2.63 16.42 1.83
CA PRO A 176 -1.84 15.33 2.41
C PRO A 176 -1.13 15.72 3.69
N THR A 177 -0.76 14.73 4.49
CA THR A 177 0.27 14.88 5.51
C THR A 177 1.64 14.86 4.84
N PHE A 178 2.54 15.73 5.31
CA PHE A 178 3.91 15.83 4.82
C PHE A 178 4.88 15.19 5.80
N SER A 179 5.83 14.42 5.27
CA SER A 179 7.01 14.01 6.03
C SER A 179 8.24 13.96 5.12
N ALA A 180 9.42 14.04 5.73
CA ALA A 180 10.70 13.97 5.05
C ALA A 180 11.66 13.08 5.83
N SER A 181 12.52 12.37 5.13
CA SER A 181 13.55 11.51 5.72
C SER A 181 14.86 11.64 4.92
N GLY A 182 15.97 11.58 5.62
CA GLY A 182 17.31 11.71 5.04
C GLY A 182 17.86 13.13 5.08
N ASN A 183 18.98 13.32 4.41
CA ASN A 183 19.74 14.57 4.47
C ASN A 183 19.45 15.47 3.27
N PHE A 184 19.13 16.72 3.54
CA PHE A 184 18.85 17.74 2.53
C PHE A 184 19.70 18.97 2.72
N GLN A 185 19.85 19.76 1.66
CA GLN A 185 20.49 21.05 1.69
C GLN A 185 19.77 22.06 0.82
N LEU A 186 19.88 23.32 1.20
CA LEU A 186 19.58 24.49 0.37
C LEU A 186 20.88 24.97 -0.26
N ASN A 187 20.93 25.02 -1.58
CA ASN A 187 22.13 25.34 -2.34
C ASN A 187 21.90 26.52 -3.26
N SER A 188 22.83 27.48 -3.22
CA SER A 188 23.01 28.58 -4.15
C SER A 188 24.51 28.91 -4.16
N ASN A 189 24.90 30.15 -3.98
CA ASN A 189 26.30 30.59 -3.72
C ASN A 189 26.85 30.12 -2.35
N ALA A 190 25.97 29.64 -1.44
CA ALA A 190 26.34 28.99 -0.20
C ALA A 190 25.49 27.73 0.02
N THR A 191 26.08 26.75 0.68
CA THR A 191 25.39 25.50 1.03
C THR A 191 24.91 25.55 2.47
N ASN A 192 23.62 25.30 2.70
CA ASN A 192 23.02 25.24 4.02
C ASN A 192 22.41 23.84 4.23
N ALA A 193 22.97 23.07 5.13
CA ALA A 193 22.36 21.78 5.50
C ALA A 193 20.99 22.01 6.17
N VAL A 194 19.98 21.30 5.75
CA VAL A 194 18.63 21.39 6.33
C VAL A 194 18.60 20.62 7.65
N THR A 195 18.27 21.32 8.73
CA THR A 195 18.16 20.74 10.07
C THR A 195 16.72 20.49 10.48
N THR A 196 15.78 21.26 9.94
CA THR A 196 14.35 21.12 10.17
C THR A 196 13.63 21.25 8.84
N PHE A 197 12.72 20.30 8.57
CA PHE A 197 11.97 20.29 7.33
C PHE A 197 10.47 20.20 7.65
N THR A 198 9.79 21.29 7.48
CA THR A 198 8.35 21.42 7.71
C THR A 198 7.62 21.79 6.42
N ALA A 199 6.31 21.70 6.42
CA ALA A 199 5.47 22.19 5.36
C ALA A 199 4.37 23.10 5.93
N GLY A 200 4.01 24.09 5.16
CA GLY A 200 2.87 24.96 5.42
C GLY A 200 2.04 25.11 4.15
N ASN A 201 0.80 25.56 4.26
CA ASN A 201 -0.12 25.70 3.13
C ASN A 201 -0.13 24.47 2.23
N ILE A 202 -0.67 23.38 2.78
CA ILE A 202 -0.80 22.11 2.09
C ILE A 202 -2.17 22.07 1.41
N THR A 203 -2.16 21.80 0.12
CA THR A 203 -3.38 21.61 -0.69
C THR A 203 -3.29 20.28 -1.45
N PRO A 204 -4.37 19.75 -2.01
CA PRO A 204 -4.33 18.50 -2.76
C PRO A 204 -3.40 18.50 -3.99
N TYR A 205 -2.97 19.63 -4.49
CA TYR A 205 -2.17 19.77 -5.72
C TYR A 205 -0.80 20.41 -5.52
N LEU A 206 -0.57 21.11 -4.40
CA LEU A 206 0.73 21.71 -4.10
C LEU A 206 1.00 21.77 -2.60
N VAL A 207 2.28 21.75 -2.25
CA VAL A 207 2.76 21.90 -0.88
C VAL A 207 3.84 22.94 -0.82
N ARG A 208 3.70 23.92 0.08
CA ARG A 208 4.78 24.83 0.41
C ARG A 208 5.70 24.18 1.42
N MET A 209 6.83 23.68 0.96
CA MET A 209 7.89 23.16 1.83
C MET A 209 8.70 24.30 2.43
N MET A 210 9.04 24.20 3.70
CA MET A 210 9.80 25.21 4.46
C MET A 210 11.03 24.55 5.11
N PRO A 211 12.06 24.24 4.32
CA PRO A 211 13.33 23.76 4.87
C PRO A 211 14.05 24.90 5.63
N GLN A 212 14.61 24.54 6.78
CA GLN A 212 15.45 25.45 7.59
C GLN A 212 16.88 24.91 7.64
N GLY A 213 17.82 25.78 7.30
CA GLY A 213 19.23 25.46 7.30
C GLY A 213 19.91 25.74 8.65
N SER A 214 21.05 25.10 8.85
CA SER A 214 21.85 25.19 10.09
C SER A 214 22.64 26.52 10.23
N SER A 215 22.91 27.21 9.13
CA SER A 215 23.76 28.41 9.10
C SER A 215 22.96 29.61 8.60
N GLY A 216 23.01 30.73 9.30
CA GLY A 216 22.33 31.97 8.94
C GLY A 216 22.94 32.71 7.73
N ASN A 217 23.35 32.00 6.67
CA ASN A 217 24.11 32.55 5.53
C ASN A 217 23.26 32.81 4.29
N MET A 218 21.94 32.64 4.39
CA MET A 218 21.05 32.87 3.26
C MET A 218 20.73 34.36 3.12
N THR A 219 20.67 34.81 1.87
CA THR A 219 20.25 36.21 1.55
C THR A 219 18.76 36.19 1.21
N VAL A 220 17.96 36.93 1.97
CA VAL A 220 16.51 37.05 1.76
C VAL A 220 16.22 37.52 0.34
N GLY A 221 15.26 36.89 -0.32
CA GLY A 221 14.87 37.16 -1.69
C GLY A 221 15.69 36.42 -2.75
N TYR A 222 16.83 35.83 -2.41
CA TYR A 222 17.61 35.02 -3.36
C TYR A 222 16.99 33.63 -3.52
N SER A 223 17.18 33.04 -4.70
CA SER A 223 16.75 31.69 -5.01
C SER A 223 17.72 30.67 -4.44
N TYR A 224 17.19 29.60 -3.87
CA TYR A 224 17.92 28.44 -3.39
C TYR A 224 17.27 27.16 -3.90
N ASP A 225 18.13 26.23 -4.32
CA ASP A 225 17.70 24.91 -4.74
C ASP A 225 17.67 23.97 -3.54
N LEU A 226 16.56 23.27 -3.36
CA LEU A 226 16.43 22.20 -2.39
C LEU A 226 16.80 20.88 -3.04
N ARG A 227 17.78 20.18 -2.48
CA ARG A 227 18.24 18.85 -2.96
C ARG A 227 18.68 17.95 -1.81
N ASN A 228 18.78 16.65 -2.07
CA ASN A 228 19.44 15.74 -1.13
C ASN A 228 20.97 15.93 -1.13
N VAL A 229 21.65 15.46 -0.07
CA VAL A 229 23.11 15.58 0.10
C VAL A 229 23.74 14.21 0.06
N GLY A 230 24.03 13.70 -1.15
CA GLY A 230 24.70 12.40 -1.28
C GLY A 230 23.91 11.21 -0.72
N ASP A 231 22.75 11.46 -0.13
CA ASP A 231 21.88 10.47 0.48
C ASP A 231 20.88 9.97 -0.54
N THR A 232 21.16 8.82 -1.13
CA THR A 232 20.30 8.20 -2.14
C THR A 232 18.99 7.65 -1.56
N SER A 233 18.87 7.58 -0.23
CA SER A 233 17.65 7.15 0.46
C SER A 233 16.75 8.31 0.89
N ALA A 234 17.23 9.57 0.77
CA ALA A 234 16.48 10.74 1.17
C ALA A 234 15.23 10.95 0.30
N TYR A 235 14.12 11.28 0.94
CA TYR A 235 12.83 11.52 0.27
C TYR A 235 11.94 12.50 1.04
N VAL A 236 11.03 13.10 0.32
CA VAL A 236 9.83 13.74 0.86
C VAL A 236 8.62 12.89 0.46
N GLN A 237 7.66 12.76 1.35
CA GLN A 237 6.43 12.01 1.07
C GLN A 237 5.19 12.79 1.49
N PHE A 238 4.11 12.49 0.80
CA PHE A 238 2.81 13.10 0.92
C PHE A 238 1.78 11.98 1.02
N ASP A 239 1.06 11.95 2.11
CA ASP A 239 0.11 10.90 2.43
C ASP A 239 -1.28 11.50 2.63
N ALA A 240 -2.23 11.10 1.79
CA ALA A 240 -3.64 11.49 1.83
C ALA A 240 -4.55 10.27 2.07
N GLU A 241 -4.01 9.20 2.61
CA GLU A 241 -4.82 8.07 3.09
C GLU A 241 -5.69 8.50 4.30
N LEU A 242 -6.62 7.63 4.68
CA LEU A 242 -7.64 7.93 5.71
C LEU A 242 -7.05 7.92 7.12
#